data_ee19f37e1ae0d9a9fd9eeddd0ead61c6
#
_entry.id   ee19f37e1ae0d9a9fd9eeddd0ead61c6
#
_cell.length_a   1.000
_cell.length_b   1.000
_cell.length_c   1.000
_cell.angle_alpha   90.00
_cell.angle_beta   90.00
_cell.angle_gamma   90.00
#
_symmetry.space_group_name_H-M   'P 1'
#
loop_
_entity.id
_entity.type
_entity.pdbx_description
1 polymer ?
#
loop_
_entity_poly.entity_id
_entity_poly.type
_entity_poly.pdbx_seq_one_letter_code
_entity_poly.pdbx_strand_id
1 'polypeptide(L)'
;VKLRSADPHDAPIININALSHPADADLAVGAIKRLRQIAEATGVRVKEVLPGPEVVSDAEILEWVRNYAVNGYHASSTCMAFHRPTTGSRLWADQTFLGAMGNSSNPDAVVDTRAKVYGVSNLRVVDASALPYLPPGHPMSSICKMP
;
A
#
# COMPACT_ATOMS: atom_id res chain seq x y z
N VAL A 1 -8.81 -1.49 9.92
CA VAL A 1 -8.92 -2.50 11.00
C VAL A 1 -9.64 -1.88 12.17
N LYS A 2 -10.63 -2.57 12.75
CA LYS A 2 -11.38 -2.12 13.93
C LYS A 2 -11.49 -3.27 14.92
N LEU A 3 -11.53 -2.96 16.22
CA LEU A 3 -11.86 -3.97 17.22
C LEU A 3 -13.33 -4.37 17.07
N ARG A 4 -13.61 -5.66 17.20
CA ARG A 4 -14.98 -6.18 17.19
C ARG A 4 -15.67 -5.95 18.52
N SER A 5 -14.92 -6.16 19.61
CA SER A 5 -15.37 -5.99 20.99
C SER A 5 -14.18 -5.65 21.90
N ALA A 6 -14.41 -5.59 23.21
CA ALA A 6 -13.37 -5.46 24.22
C ALA A 6 -12.74 -6.82 24.61
N ASP A 7 -13.29 -7.94 24.14
CA ASP A 7 -12.72 -9.27 24.39
C ASP A 7 -11.47 -9.46 23.51
N PRO A 8 -10.29 -9.72 24.10
CA PRO A 8 -9.04 -9.92 23.36
C PRO A 8 -9.03 -11.21 22.52
N HIS A 9 -9.96 -12.14 22.74
CA HIS A 9 -10.10 -13.37 21.95
C HIS A 9 -10.91 -13.15 20.66
N ASP A 10 -11.63 -12.05 20.55
CA ASP A 10 -12.37 -11.74 19.34
C ASP A 10 -11.43 -11.25 18.23
N ALA A 11 -11.51 -11.90 17.07
CA ALA A 11 -10.77 -11.46 15.91
C ALA A 11 -11.18 -10.05 15.46
N PRO A 12 -10.23 -9.19 15.09
CA PRO A 12 -10.54 -7.84 14.62
C PRO A 12 -11.33 -7.86 13.30
N ILE A 13 -12.10 -6.82 13.07
CA ILE A 13 -12.74 -6.59 11.77
C ILE A 13 -11.70 -5.99 10.84
N ILE A 14 -11.36 -6.72 9.78
CA ILE A 14 -10.39 -6.29 8.78
C ILE A 14 -11.13 -6.02 7.48
N ASN A 15 -11.06 -4.78 7.00
CA ASN A 15 -11.48 -4.39 5.65
C ASN A 15 -10.29 -3.74 4.96
N ILE A 16 -9.81 -4.36 3.90
CA ILE A 16 -8.67 -3.87 3.12
C ILE A 16 -9.11 -2.71 2.22
N ASN A 17 -10.41 -2.65 1.89
CA ASN A 17 -11.00 -1.63 1.02
C ASN A 17 -10.31 -1.52 -0.35
N ALA A 18 -9.78 -2.64 -0.87
CA ALA A 18 -9.08 -2.68 -2.14
C ALA A 18 -10.02 -2.31 -3.31
N LEU A 19 -9.47 -1.63 -4.32
CA LEU A 19 -10.21 -1.22 -5.54
C LEU A 19 -11.46 -0.38 -5.27
N SER A 20 -11.55 0.28 -4.13
CA SER A 20 -12.68 1.15 -3.79
C SER A 20 -12.63 2.49 -4.53
N HIS A 21 -11.44 2.94 -4.90
CA HIS A 21 -11.26 4.16 -5.68
C HIS A 21 -11.23 3.83 -7.19
N PRO A 22 -11.94 4.60 -8.05
CA PRO A 22 -11.94 4.35 -9.49
C PRO A 22 -10.55 4.27 -10.11
N ALA A 23 -9.62 5.12 -9.70
CA ALA A 23 -8.25 5.11 -10.20
C ALA A 23 -7.50 3.80 -9.89
N ASP A 24 -7.83 3.09 -8.80
CA ASP A 24 -7.23 1.80 -8.49
C ASP A 24 -7.69 0.74 -9.50
N ALA A 25 -8.97 0.81 -9.90
CA ALA A 25 -9.53 -0.07 -10.91
C ALA A 25 -8.86 0.17 -12.28
N ASP A 26 -8.74 1.43 -12.70
CA ASP A 26 -8.08 1.81 -13.96
C ASP A 26 -6.61 1.38 -13.97
N LEU A 27 -5.91 1.59 -12.85
CA LEU A 27 -4.52 1.17 -12.69
C LEU A 27 -4.36 -0.34 -12.79
N ALA A 28 -5.24 -1.11 -12.16
CA ALA A 28 -5.20 -2.56 -12.16
C ALA A 28 -5.41 -3.12 -13.58
N VAL A 29 -6.40 -2.60 -14.30
CA VAL A 29 -6.64 -2.95 -15.71
C VAL A 29 -5.44 -2.59 -16.58
N GLY A 30 -4.92 -1.36 -16.43
CA GLY A 30 -3.73 -0.90 -17.15
C GLY A 30 -2.50 -1.75 -16.88
N ALA A 31 -2.31 -2.23 -15.63
CA ALA A 31 -1.21 -3.09 -15.25
C ALA A 31 -1.26 -4.45 -15.98
N ILE A 32 -2.42 -5.10 -16.04
CA ILE A 32 -2.57 -6.38 -16.77
C ILE A 32 -2.27 -6.19 -18.27
N LYS A 33 -2.82 -5.14 -18.88
CA LYS A 33 -2.54 -4.82 -20.29
C LYS A 33 -1.04 -4.57 -20.52
N ARG A 34 -0.39 -3.86 -19.60
CA ARG A 34 1.03 -3.57 -19.70
C ARG A 34 1.89 -4.81 -19.55
N LEU A 35 1.54 -5.72 -18.65
CA LEU A 35 2.22 -7.00 -18.50
C LEU A 35 2.14 -7.85 -19.78
N ARG A 36 0.97 -7.87 -20.44
CA ARG A 36 0.81 -8.54 -21.75
C ARG A 36 1.74 -7.95 -22.81
N GLN A 37 1.78 -6.62 -22.92
CA GLN A 37 2.70 -5.94 -23.85
C GLN A 37 4.17 -6.27 -23.57
N ILE A 38 4.57 -6.31 -22.29
CA ILE A 38 5.93 -6.68 -21.91
C ILE A 38 6.22 -8.13 -22.29
N ALA A 39 5.30 -9.05 -22.01
CA ALA A 39 5.46 -10.46 -22.38
C ALA A 39 5.63 -10.66 -23.89
N GLU A 40 4.83 -9.96 -24.69
CA GLU A 40 4.97 -9.97 -26.16
C GLU A 40 6.31 -9.39 -26.60
N ALA A 41 6.74 -8.27 -26.01
CA ALA A 41 7.99 -7.61 -26.38
C ALA A 41 9.26 -8.43 -26.05
N THR A 42 9.17 -9.40 -25.14
CA THR A 42 10.33 -10.27 -24.83
C THR A 42 10.67 -11.23 -25.97
N GLY A 43 9.77 -11.42 -26.93
CA GLY A 43 9.91 -12.42 -28.01
C GLY A 43 9.89 -13.88 -27.54
N VAL A 44 9.73 -14.12 -26.25
CA VAL A 44 9.56 -15.47 -25.70
C VAL A 44 8.09 -15.86 -25.81
N ARG A 45 7.78 -16.95 -26.50
CA ARG A 45 6.42 -17.48 -26.58
C ARG A 45 6.05 -18.08 -25.23
N VAL A 46 5.35 -17.30 -24.42
CA VAL A 46 4.75 -17.76 -23.17
C VAL A 46 3.25 -17.98 -23.36
N LYS A 47 2.74 -19.04 -22.77
CA LYS A 47 1.30 -19.23 -22.67
C LYS A 47 0.80 -18.40 -21.48
N GLU A 48 -0.10 -17.48 -21.72
CA GLU A 48 -0.80 -16.80 -20.63
C GLU A 48 -1.69 -17.83 -19.90
N VAL A 49 -1.50 -17.95 -18.60
CA VAL A 49 -2.26 -18.87 -17.74
C VAL A 49 -3.31 -18.08 -16.95
N LEU A 50 -2.94 -16.91 -16.45
CA LEU A 50 -3.80 -16.02 -15.69
C LEU A 50 -3.59 -14.56 -16.13
N PRO A 51 -4.68 -13.80 -16.35
CA PRO A 51 -6.10 -14.18 -16.28
C PRO A 51 -6.56 -15.14 -17.37
N GLY A 52 -5.78 -15.38 -18.40
CA GLY A 52 -6.11 -16.17 -19.57
C GLY A 52 -6.44 -15.30 -20.79
N PRO A 53 -6.16 -15.82 -22.01
CA PRO A 53 -6.34 -15.07 -23.26
C PRO A 53 -7.80 -14.71 -23.57
N GLU A 54 -8.75 -15.36 -22.90
CA GLU A 54 -10.18 -15.10 -23.04
C GLU A 54 -10.67 -13.86 -22.29
N VAL A 55 -9.91 -13.38 -21.30
CA VAL A 55 -10.22 -12.19 -20.51
C VAL A 55 -9.66 -10.96 -21.22
N VAL A 56 -10.46 -10.32 -22.07
CA VAL A 56 -9.97 -9.29 -23.01
C VAL A 56 -10.45 -7.89 -22.67
N SER A 57 -11.74 -7.73 -22.36
CA SER A 57 -12.32 -6.41 -22.08
C SER A 57 -11.90 -5.87 -20.72
N ASP A 58 -11.93 -4.55 -20.57
CA ASP A 58 -11.61 -3.88 -19.32
C ASP A 58 -12.50 -4.32 -18.17
N ALA A 59 -13.78 -4.57 -18.46
CA ALA A 59 -14.74 -5.07 -17.48
C ALA A 59 -14.38 -6.49 -17.01
N GLU A 60 -14.04 -7.39 -17.93
CA GLU A 60 -13.62 -8.76 -17.59
C GLU A 60 -12.31 -8.78 -16.81
N ILE A 61 -11.33 -7.96 -17.22
CA ILE A 61 -10.07 -7.82 -16.52
C ILE A 61 -10.32 -7.30 -15.10
N LEU A 62 -11.14 -6.27 -14.93
CA LEU A 62 -11.44 -5.72 -13.61
C LEU A 62 -12.17 -6.73 -12.73
N GLU A 63 -13.12 -7.48 -13.27
CA GLU A 63 -13.81 -8.53 -12.54
C GLU A 63 -12.86 -9.64 -12.12
N TRP A 64 -11.97 -10.05 -13.01
CA TRP A 64 -10.93 -11.02 -12.68
C TRP A 64 -10.02 -10.49 -11.53
N VAL A 65 -9.56 -9.24 -11.62
CA VAL A 65 -8.75 -8.63 -10.57
C VAL A 65 -9.49 -8.60 -9.23
N ARG A 66 -10.77 -8.25 -9.21
CA ARG A 66 -11.58 -8.25 -7.98
C ARG A 66 -11.66 -9.61 -7.31
N ASN A 67 -11.71 -10.67 -8.11
CA ASN A 67 -11.83 -12.02 -7.60
C ASN A 67 -10.50 -12.67 -7.21
N TYR A 68 -9.41 -12.27 -7.83
CA TYR A 68 -8.11 -12.93 -7.69
C TYR A 68 -6.99 -12.08 -7.11
N ALA A 69 -7.19 -10.76 -6.94
CA ALA A 69 -6.18 -9.92 -6.32
C ALA A 69 -5.95 -10.32 -4.87
N VAL A 70 -4.70 -10.51 -4.54
CA VAL A 70 -4.25 -10.85 -3.18
C VAL A 70 -3.32 -9.77 -2.65
N ASN A 71 -3.27 -9.66 -1.33
CA ASN A 71 -2.35 -8.74 -0.68
C ASN A 71 -0.90 -9.22 -0.88
N GLY A 72 0.00 -8.28 -1.20
CA GLY A 72 1.44 -8.55 -1.32
C GLY A 72 2.18 -8.74 0.01
N TYR A 73 1.47 -8.71 1.14
CA TYR A 73 2.02 -8.90 2.51
C TYR A 73 3.10 -7.88 2.91
N HIS A 74 3.11 -6.72 2.27
CA HIS A 74 4.05 -5.64 2.58
C HIS A 74 3.39 -4.56 3.43
N ALA A 75 3.03 -4.90 4.67
CA ALA A 75 2.53 -3.93 5.62
C ALA A 75 3.57 -2.81 5.84
N SER A 76 3.15 -1.56 5.69
CA SER A 76 4.02 -0.40 5.79
C SER A 76 3.25 0.82 6.27
N SER A 77 3.96 1.87 6.61
CA SER A 77 3.38 3.19 6.89
C SER A 77 2.39 3.22 8.07
N THR A 78 2.37 2.20 8.92
CA THR A 78 1.47 2.14 10.09
C THR A 78 1.90 3.10 11.20
N CYS A 79 3.17 3.51 11.21
CA CYS A 79 3.70 4.57 12.06
C CYS A 79 3.79 5.91 11.31
N MET A 80 3.02 6.09 10.26
CA MET A 80 2.99 7.31 9.47
C MET A 80 1.78 8.16 9.85
N ALA A 81 1.98 9.46 10.08
CA ALA A 81 0.90 10.42 10.12
C ALA A 81 0.88 11.23 8.83
N PHE A 82 -0.27 11.34 8.23
CA PHE A 82 -0.51 12.27 7.14
C PHE A 82 -0.97 13.61 7.69
N HIS A 83 -0.29 14.67 7.28
CA HIS A 83 -0.87 16.00 7.36
C HIS A 83 -2.11 16.00 6.45
N ARG A 84 -3.28 16.11 7.04
CA ARG A 84 -4.53 16.32 6.31
C ARG A 84 -4.40 17.63 5.55
N PRO A 85 -4.35 17.67 4.20
CA PRO A 85 -4.37 18.94 3.49
C PRO A 85 -5.68 19.65 3.83
N THR A 86 -5.59 20.84 4.39
CA THR A 86 -6.75 21.69 4.71
C THR A 86 -7.49 22.19 3.47
N THR A 87 -7.04 21.82 2.29
CA THR A 87 -7.62 22.20 1.01
C THR A 87 -7.94 20.99 0.15
N GLY A 88 -9.17 20.55 0.21
CA GLY A 88 -10.01 20.02 -0.87
C GLY A 88 -9.57 18.84 -1.74
N SER A 89 -8.37 18.31 -1.66
CA SER A 89 -7.97 17.16 -2.48
C SER A 89 -8.34 15.84 -1.81
N ARG A 90 -9.47 15.26 -2.24
CA ARG A 90 -10.02 13.99 -1.72
C ARG A 90 -9.27 12.73 -2.17
N LEU A 91 -8.08 12.84 -2.74
CA LEU A 91 -7.43 11.73 -3.45
C LEU A 91 -6.79 10.67 -2.54
N TRP A 92 -6.67 10.91 -1.22
CA TRP A 92 -6.03 9.96 -0.30
C TRP A 92 -6.68 9.95 1.09
N ALA A 93 -7.92 10.39 1.22
CA ALA A 93 -8.55 10.75 2.50
C ALA A 93 -9.07 9.56 3.33
N ASP A 94 -8.99 8.33 2.85
CA ASP A 94 -9.65 7.19 3.51
C ASP A 94 -8.69 6.18 4.15
N GLN A 95 -7.39 6.47 4.13
CA GLN A 95 -6.42 5.64 4.84
C GLN A 95 -5.91 6.40 6.07
N THR A 96 -6.41 6.06 7.22
CA THR A 96 -5.88 6.48 8.53
C THR A 96 -4.53 5.80 8.75
N PHE A 97 -3.48 6.40 8.20
CA PHE A 97 -2.12 6.00 8.50
C PHE A 97 -1.63 6.75 9.74
N LEU A 98 -1.14 6.03 10.71
CA LEU A 98 -0.64 6.56 11.97
C LEU A 98 0.89 6.45 12.00
N GLY A 99 1.55 7.59 11.96
CA GLY A 99 2.96 7.74 12.28
C GLY A 99 3.94 7.79 11.09
N ALA A 100 4.55 8.96 10.80
CA ALA A 100 5.56 9.10 9.77
C ALA A 100 6.89 9.58 10.31
N MET A 101 7.93 9.28 9.53
CA MET A 101 9.15 10.05 9.54
C MET A 101 8.84 11.47 9.05
N GLY A 102 9.09 12.48 9.87
CA GLY A 102 8.78 13.86 9.55
C GLY A 102 9.54 14.87 10.40
N ASN A 103 9.32 16.15 10.12
CA ASN A 103 9.88 17.25 10.91
C ASN A 103 9.10 17.38 12.25
N SER A 104 9.78 17.82 13.31
CA SER A 104 9.20 18.10 14.64
C SER A 104 8.05 19.11 14.63
N SER A 105 7.92 19.92 13.57
CA SER A 105 6.78 20.82 13.37
C SER A 105 5.52 20.11 12.88
N ASN A 106 5.62 18.85 12.44
CA ASN A 106 4.47 18.05 12.07
C ASN A 106 3.93 17.34 13.32
N PRO A 107 2.73 17.72 13.83
CA PRO A 107 2.18 17.15 15.06
C PRO A 107 1.89 15.64 14.95
N ASP A 108 1.84 15.15 13.74
CA ASP A 108 1.53 13.77 13.44
C ASP A 108 2.79 12.91 13.20
N ALA A 109 3.99 13.50 13.17
CA ALA A 109 5.22 12.76 13.00
C ALA A 109 5.57 11.97 14.27
N VAL A 110 5.81 10.66 14.14
CA VAL A 110 6.21 9.79 15.24
C VAL A 110 7.72 9.68 15.35
N VAL A 111 8.42 9.72 14.23
CA VAL A 111 9.89 9.62 14.17
C VAL A 111 10.50 10.74 13.34
N ASP A 112 11.74 11.10 13.66
CA ASP A 112 12.53 12.03 12.87
C ASP A 112 13.17 11.32 11.64
N THR A 113 13.90 12.10 10.82
CA THR A 113 14.62 11.59 9.63
C THR A 113 15.75 10.61 9.96
N ARG A 114 16.06 10.42 11.23
CA ARG A 114 17.01 9.41 11.73
C ARG A 114 16.29 8.25 12.42
N ALA A 115 14.99 8.12 12.17
CA ALA A 115 14.13 7.10 12.76
C ALA A 115 14.00 7.15 14.29
N LYS A 116 14.38 8.27 14.95
CA LYS A 116 14.24 8.46 16.39
C LYS A 116 12.82 8.85 16.74
N VAL A 117 12.24 8.17 17.74
CA VAL A 117 10.89 8.45 18.23
C VAL A 117 10.86 9.78 18.97
N TYR A 118 9.91 10.66 18.61
CA TYR A 118 9.71 11.93 19.31
C TYR A 118 9.21 11.71 20.73
N GLY A 119 9.70 12.50 21.66
CA GLY A 119 9.30 12.45 23.07
C GLY A 119 9.91 11.30 23.89
N VAL A 120 10.72 10.43 23.27
CA VAL A 120 11.39 9.32 23.95
C VAL A 120 12.89 9.32 23.67
N SER A 121 13.71 9.16 24.70
CA SER A 121 15.16 9.07 24.53
C SER A 121 15.59 7.67 24.12
N ASN A 122 16.57 7.59 23.22
CA ASN A 122 17.24 6.35 22.81
C ASN A 122 16.34 5.26 22.17
N LEU A 123 15.19 5.66 21.63
CA LEU A 123 14.30 4.74 20.90
C LEU A 123 14.30 5.08 19.42
N ARG A 124 14.39 4.05 18.56
CA ARG A 124 14.25 4.16 17.12
C ARG A 124 13.24 3.14 16.61
N VAL A 125 12.55 3.49 15.53
CA VAL A 125 11.72 2.57 14.73
C VAL A 125 12.37 2.44 13.35
N VAL A 126 12.93 1.26 13.06
CA VAL A 126 13.68 0.96 11.83
C VAL A 126 13.04 -0.22 11.13
N ASP A 127 11.85 0.02 10.59
CA ASP A 127 11.08 -0.93 9.81
C ASP A 127 10.15 -0.21 8.81
N ALA A 128 9.38 -0.97 8.04
CA ALA A 128 8.48 -0.42 7.02
C ALA A 128 7.39 0.50 7.59
N SER A 129 7.09 0.43 8.89
CA SER A 129 6.08 1.29 9.50
C SER A 129 6.47 2.77 9.49
N ALA A 130 7.78 3.07 9.53
CA ALA A 130 8.31 4.42 9.49
C ALA A 130 8.37 5.03 8.08
N LEU A 131 8.17 4.23 7.02
CA LEU A 131 8.19 4.74 5.65
C LEU A 131 6.98 5.63 5.39
N PRO A 132 7.16 6.86 4.86
CA PRO A 132 6.06 7.74 4.50
C PRO A 132 5.25 7.20 3.31
N TYR A 133 5.89 6.47 2.42
CA TYR A 133 5.29 5.81 1.26
C TYR A 133 5.96 4.46 1.03
N LEU A 134 5.18 3.47 0.62
CA LEU A 134 5.74 2.21 0.20
C LEU A 134 6.50 2.41 -1.13
N PRO A 135 7.79 2.10 -1.20
CA PRO A 135 8.52 2.14 -2.45
C PRO A 135 7.97 1.10 -3.44
N PRO A 136 8.06 1.36 -4.75
CA PRO A 136 7.62 0.39 -5.75
C PRO A 136 8.41 -0.91 -5.65
N GLY A 137 7.72 -2.04 -5.77
CA GLY A 137 8.27 -3.38 -5.62
C GLY A 137 8.40 -3.84 -4.17
N HIS A 138 9.26 -4.83 -3.92
CA HIS A 138 9.48 -5.38 -2.59
C HIS A 138 10.33 -4.43 -1.74
N PRO A 139 9.86 -3.99 -0.55
CA PRO A 139 10.48 -2.91 0.21
C PRO A 139 11.73 -3.30 1.01
N MET A 140 12.12 -4.58 1.03
CA MET A 140 13.21 -5.09 1.88
C MET A 140 14.52 -4.32 1.70
N SER A 141 14.93 -4.03 0.46
CA SER A 141 16.18 -3.30 0.19
C SER A 141 16.14 -1.85 0.71
N SER A 142 14.96 -1.23 0.68
CA SER A 142 14.77 0.13 1.21
C SER A 142 14.79 0.13 2.73
N ILE A 143 14.14 -0.84 3.36
CA ILE A 143 14.10 -0.99 4.82
C ILE A 143 15.48 -1.27 5.38
N CYS A 144 16.26 -2.15 4.75
CA CYS A 144 17.61 -2.47 5.18
C CYS A 144 18.60 -1.28 5.08
N LYS A 145 18.23 -0.22 4.37
CA LYS A 145 19.04 1.02 4.25
C LYS A 145 18.59 2.14 5.19
N MET A 146 17.56 1.91 6.00
CA MET A 146 17.15 2.90 6.99
C MET A 146 18.26 3.09 8.03
N PRO A 147 18.47 4.32 8.53
CA PRO A 147 19.59 4.66 9.42
C PRO A 147 19.49 4.06 10.81
#